data_cf5583400cba8ee4df47d28d1685046c
#
_entry.id   cf5583400cba8ee4df47d28d1685046c
#
_cell.length_a   1.000
_cell.length_b   1.000
_cell.length_c   1.000
_cell.angle_alpha   90.00
_cell.angle_beta   90.00
_cell.angle_gamma   90.00
#
_symmetry.space_group_name_H-M   'P 1'
#
loop_
_entity.id
_entity.type
_entity.pdbx_description
1 polymer ?
#
loop_
_entity_poly.entity_id
_entity_poly.type
_entity_poly.pdbx_seq_one_letter_code
_entity_poly.pdbx_strand_id
1 'polypeptide(L)'
;MLDVCRQRAQADGFADRCVFHEGYVESLDATPAYDAATCFLVSQFILDPSARIAFFRSIFERLIPGGVLGSTDLASDVESAEYDTLLRLWMNMMSASGVTQEGMDRMRHAYAHDVGVLPPAAVAAMIRESGFESAVPFFQAGLRKHCSAAESSRRWQHSHA
;
A
#
# COMPACT_ATOMS: atom_id res chain seq x y z
N MET A 1 15.53 6.56 -8.10
CA MET A 1 14.06 6.74 -8.02
C MET A 1 13.73 8.11 -7.44
N LEU A 2 14.23 8.51 -6.27
CA LEU A 2 13.97 9.84 -5.67
C LEU A 2 14.37 11.01 -6.55
N ASP A 3 15.47 10.91 -7.31
CA ASP A 3 15.87 12.00 -8.22
C ASP A 3 14.84 12.26 -9.33
N VAL A 4 14.22 11.19 -9.84
CA VAL A 4 13.12 11.32 -10.81
C VAL A 4 11.91 12.00 -10.17
N CYS A 5 11.59 11.66 -8.90
CA CYS A 5 10.51 12.32 -8.16
C CYS A 5 10.80 13.81 -7.96
N ARG A 6 12.04 14.17 -7.57
CA ARG A 6 12.46 15.57 -7.41
C ARG A 6 12.33 16.35 -8.72
N GLN A 7 12.83 15.78 -9.84
CA GLN A 7 12.72 16.40 -11.14
C GLN A 7 11.26 16.63 -11.57
N ARG A 8 10.39 15.64 -11.35
CA ARG A 8 8.95 15.79 -11.64
C ARG A 8 8.30 16.87 -10.78
N ALA A 9 8.55 16.86 -9.47
CA ALA A 9 8.03 17.86 -8.57
C ALA A 9 8.46 19.29 -8.96
N GLN A 10 9.70 19.45 -9.43
CA GLN A 10 10.20 20.73 -9.96
C GLN A 10 9.50 21.13 -11.25
N ALA A 11 9.38 20.17 -12.20
CA ALA A 11 8.74 20.44 -13.50
C ALA A 11 7.27 20.83 -13.33
N ASP A 12 6.57 20.22 -12.38
CA ASP A 12 5.15 20.43 -12.11
C ASP A 12 4.89 21.57 -11.10
N GLY A 13 5.93 22.25 -10.60
CA GLY A 13 5.82 23.46 -9.77
C GLY A 13 5.37 23.23 -8.32
N PHE A 14 5.58 22.04 -7.76
CA PHE A 14 5.22 21.74 -6.36
C PHE A 14 6.39 21.23 -5.48
N ALA A 15 7.64 21.40 -5.97
CA ALA A 15 8.82 20.95 -5.22
C ALA A 15 8.91 21.54 -3.81
N ASP A 16 8.50 22.79 -3.62
CA ASP A 16 8.53 23.49 -2.32
C ASP A 16 7.56 22.87 -1.29
N ARG A 17 6.63 22.03 -1.74
CA ARG A 17 5.68 21.30 -0.89
C ARG A 17 6.11 19.85 -0.63
N CYS A 18 7.27 19.45 -1.14
CA CYS A 18 7.77 18.07 -1.07
C CYS A 18 8.98 17.96 -0.16
N VAL A 19 8.95 17.01 0.74
CA VAL A 19 10.11 16.52 1.47
C VAL A 19 10.43 15.10 0.98
N PHE A 20 11.67 14.88 0.53
CA PHE A 20 12.09 13.57 0.00
C PHE A 20 12.99 12.88 1.02
N HIS A 21 12.47 11.82 1.62
CA HIS A 21 13.20 11.00 2.58
C HIS A 21 13.81 9.78 1.88
N GLU A 22 15.12 9.62 2.00
CA GLU A 22 15.85 8.45 1.50
C GLU A 22 16.03 7.44 2.65
N GLY A 23 15.14 6.47 2.72
CA GLY A 23 15.13 5.48 3.79
C GLY A 23 13.80 4.73 3.87
N TYR A 24 13.70 3.93 4.90
CA TYR A 24 12.47 3.23 5.26
C TYR A 24 11.54 4.15 6.07
N VAL A 25 10.23 3.84 6.06
CA VAL A 25 9.25 4.62 6.83
C VAL A 25 9.58 4.65 8.32
N GLU A 26 10.16 3.58 8.84
CA GLU A 26 10.60 3.44 10.23
C GLU A 26 11.71 4.43 10.63
N SER A 27 12.47 4.94 9.66
CA SER A 27 13.52 5.93 9.90
C SER A 27 13.01 7.38 9.93
N LEU A 28 11.74 7.62 9.61
CA LEU A 28 11.08 8.89 9.84
C LEU A 28 10.81 9.08 11.35
N ASP A 29 10.75 10.33 11.79
CA ASP A 29 10.31 10.65 13.16
C ASP A 29 8.93 10.01 13.44
N ALA A 30 8.80 9.33 14.57
CA ALA A 30 7.56 8.69 15.00
C ALA A 30 6.56 9.70 15.61
N THR A 31 6.89 11.00 15.68
CA THR A 31 5.94 12.02 16.14
C THR A 31 4.78 12.13 15.13
N PRO A 32 3.53 11.98 15.56
CA PRO A 32 2.39 12.12 14.67
C PRO A 32 2.36 13.50 14.01
N ALA A 33 2.43 13.54 12.69
CA ALA A 33 2.56 14.79 11.93
C ALA A 33 1.77 14.83 10.62
N TYR A 34 1.22 13.68 10.18
CA TYR A 34 0.59 13.58 8.87
C TYR A 34 -0.92 13.33 8.99
N ASP A 35 -1.71 14.04 8.19
CA ASP A 35 -3.17 13.86 8.09
C ASP A 35 -3.52 12.61 7.28
N ALA A 36 -2.67 12.22 6.34
CA ALA A 36 -2.89 11.05 5.52
C ALA A 36 -1.57 10.42 5.05
N ALA A 37 -1.63 9.13 4.77
CA ALA A 37 -0.57 8.38 4.10
C ALA A 37 -1.11 7.60 2.91
N THR A 38 -0.27 7.40 1.89
CA THR A 38 -0.56 6.48 0.78
C THR A 38 0.52 5.43 0.66
N CYS A 39 0.10 4.18 0.49
CA CYS A 39 0.96 3.02 0.30
C CYS A 39 0.49 2.23 -0.91
N PHE A 40 1.01 2.55 -2.09
CA PHE A 40 0.54 1.96 -3.33
C PHE A 40 1.55 0.97 -3.90
N LEU A 41 1.16 -0.31 -3.92
CA LEU A 41 1.94 -1.45 -4.44
C LEU A 41 3.31 -1.59 -3.75
N VAL A 42 3.38 -1.37 -2.44
CA VAL A 42 4.60 -1.45 -1.63
C VAL A 42 4.52 -2.60 -0.63
N SER A 43 3.47 -2.68 0.17
CA SER A 43 3.38 -3.62 1.29
C SER A 43 3.41 -5.09 0.84
N GLN A 44 3.02 -5.37 -0.38
CA GLN A 44 3.02 -6.71 -0.97
C GLN A 44 4.43 -7.33 -1.15
N PHE A 45 5.48 -6.52 -1.13
CA PHE A 45 6.87 -7.00 -1.18
C PHE A 45 7.42 -7.40 0.19
N ILE A 46 6.67 -7.17 1.26
CA ILE A 46 6.99 -7.63 2.61
C ILE A 46 6.30 -8.98 2.81
N LEU A 47 7.06 -10.07 2.59
CA LEU A 47 6.49 -11.42 2.57
C LEU A 47 6.16 -11.95 3.97
N ASP A 48 6.94 -11.56 4.99
CA ASP A 48 6.67 -11.94 6.38
C ASP A 48 5.47 -11.16 6.94
N PRO A 49 4.43 -11.86 7.42
CA PRO A 49 3.21 -11.22 7.93
C PRO A 49 3.46 -10.27 9.10
N SER A 50 4.36 -10.63 10.02
CA SER A 50 4.65 -9.81 11.20
C SER A 50 5.39 -8.53 10.81
N ALA A 51 6.34 -8.64 9.87
CA ALA A 51 7.03 -7.48 9.31
C ALA A 51 6.07 -6.55 8.54
N ARG A 52 5.10 -7.12 7.82
CA ARG A 52 4.08 -6.34 7.09
C ARG A 52 3.14 -5.60 8.04
N ILE A 53 2.74 -6.22 9.16
CA ILE A 53 1.98 -5.56 10.24
C ILE A 53 2.82 -4.45 10.87
N ALA A 54 4.10 -4.70 11.17
CA ALA A 54 5.00 -3.69 11.73
C ALA A 54 5.19 -2.49 10.79
N PHE A 55 5.30 -2.73 9.49
CA PHE A 55 5.32 -1.68 8.47
C PHE A 55 4.06 -0.81 8.49
N PHE A 56 2.87 -1.40 8.51
CA PHE A 56 1.63 -0.63 8.62
C PHE A 56 1.53 0.12 9.96
N ARG A 57 2.03 -0.48 11.06
CA ARG A 57 2.11 0.18 12.37
C ARG A 57 3.02 1.39 12.34
N SER A 58 4.16 1.30 11.65
CA SER A 58 5.05 2.45 11.47
C SER A 58 4.39 3.61 10.73
N ILE A 59 3.49 3.33 9.78
CA ILE A 59 2.67 4.37 9.13
C ILE A 59 1.64 4.93 10.12
N PHE A 60 0.93 4.05 10.83
CA PHE A 60 -0.10 4.43 11.82
C PHE A 60 0.46 5.40 12.88
N GLU A 61 1.63 5.11 13.43
CA GLU A 61 2.27 5.92 14.48
C GLU A 61 2.64 7.33 14.03
N ARG A 62 2.73 7.58 12.74
CA ARG A 62 3.06 8.87 12.13
C ARG A 62 1.84 9.68 11.69
N LEU A 63 0.66 9.08 11.73
CA LEU A 63 -0.59 9.78 11.47
C LEU A 63 -1.09 10.47 12.74
N ILE A 64 -1.68 11.65 12.55
CA ILE A 64 -2.42 12.32 13.64
C ILE A 64 -3.71 11.55 13.96
N PRO A 65 -4.31 11.71 15.14
CA PRO A 65 -5.63 11.15 15.45
C PRO A 65 -6.66 11.52 14.40
N GLY A 66 -7.33 10.52 13.83
CA GLY A 66 -8.26 10.69 12.71
C GLY A 66 -7.60 10.67 11.32
N GLY A 67 -6.29 10.50 11.26
CA GLY A 67 -5.55 10.37 10.00
C GLY A 67 -5.93 9.13 9.19
N VAL A 68 -5.74 9.19 7.89
CA VAL A 68 -6.22 8.18 6.94
C VAL A 68 -5.06 7.52 6.18
N LEU A 69 -5.11 6.19 6.07
CA LEU A 69 -4.25 5.43 5.16
C LEU A 69 -5.03 5.01 3.91
N GLY A 70 -4.51 5.34 2.72
CA GLY A 70 -4.91 4.73 1.46
C GLY A 70 -3.88 3.68 1.04
N SER A 71 -4.25 2.39 1.02
CA SER A 71 -3.37 1.31 0.60
C SER A 71 -3.86 0.64 -0.68
N THR A 72 -2.92 0.23 -1.52
CA THR A 72 -3.18 -0.60 -2.70
C THR A 72 -2.20 -1.74 -2.75
N ASP A 73 -2.73 -2.94 -2.85
CA ASP A 73 -1.96 -4.17 -2.98
C ASP A 73 -2.51 -5.06 -4.11
N LEU A 74 -1.67 -5.95 -4.62
CA LEU A 74 -2.15 -7.12 -5.35
C LEU A 74 -2.72 -8.09 -4.31
N ALA A 75 -4.03 -8.32 -4.35
CA ALA A 75 -4.71 -9.12 -3.35
C ALA A 75 -5.78 -10.01 -3.96
N SER A 76 -5.64 -11.30 -3.72
CA SER A 76 -6.59 -12.34 -4.11
C SER A 76 -6.32 -13.60 -3.29
N ASP A 77 -7.28 -14.49 -3.22
CA ASP A 77 -7.03 -15.85 -2.78
C ASP A 77 -6.41 -16.62 -3.94
N VAL A 78 -5.12 -16.92 -3.84
CA VAL A 78 -4.34 -17.55 -4.92
C VAL A 78 -4.78 -18.99 -5.23
N GLU A 79 -5.47 -19.65 -4.33
CA GLU A 79 -6.03 -20.99 -4.51
C GLU A 79 -7.42 -20.95 -5.19
N SER A 80 -7.97 -19.77 -5.46
CA SER A 80 -9.31 -19.64 -6.02
C SER A 80 -9.32 -19.61 -7.56
N ALA A 81 -10.38 -20.13 -8.16
CA ALA A 81 -10.62 -19.99 -9.60
C ALA A 81 -10.82 -18.52 -10.04
N GLU A 82 -11.21 -17.65 -9.12
CA GLU A 82 -11.27 -16.20 -9.34
C GLU A 82 -9.88 -15.63 -9.60
N TYR A 83 -8.86 -16.06 -8.84
CA TYR A 83 -7.48 -15.61 -9.02
C TYR A 83 -6.97 -15.89 -10.44
N ASP A 84 -7.16 -17.10 -10.95
CA ASP A 84 -6.75 -17.48 -12.31
C ASP A 84 -7.41 -16.58 -13.36
N THR A 85 -8.68 -16.26 -13.15
CA THR A 85 -9.44 -15.40 -14.05
C THR A 85 -8.91 -13.96 -14.01
N LEU A 86 -8.68 -13.40 -12.80
CA LEU A 86 -8.15 -12.07 -12.61
C LEU A 86 -6.71 -11.93 -13.10
N LEU A 87 -5.88 -12.95 -12.87
CA LEU A 87 -4.50 -12.98 -13.35
C LEU A 87 -4.46 -12.97 -14.89
N ARG A 88 -5.28 -13.79 -15.55
CA ARG A 88 -5.39 -13.83 -17.01
C ARG A 88 -5.83 -12.48 -17.57
N LEU A 89 -6.87 -11.87 -16.98
CA LEU A 89 -7.33 -10.53 -17.36
C LEU A 89 -6.20 -9.49 -17.20
N TRP A 90 -5.51 -9.53 -16.06
CA TRP A 90 -4.39 -8.64 -15.76
C TRP A 90 -3.26 -8.77 -16.78
N MET A 91 -2.86 -10.01 -17.13
CA MET A 91 -1.84 -10.26 -18.14
C MET A 91 -2.26 -9.77 -19.53
N ASN A 92 -3.52 -9.93 -19.90
CA ASN A 92 -4.05 -9.41 -21.17
C ASN A 92 -3.99 -7.89 -21.21
N MET A 93 -4.33 -7.20 -20.11
CA MET A 93 -4.21 -5.74 -20.00
C MET A 93 -2.76 -5.26 -20.10
N MET A 94 -1.82 -5.97 -19.48
CA MET A 94 -0.39 -5.65 -19.57
C MET A 94 0.14 -5.83 -20.99
N SER A 95 -0.25 -6.91 -21.66
CA SER A 95 0.08 -7.15 -23.08
C SER A 95 -0.47 -6.04 -23.97
N ALA A 96 -1.73 -5.66 -23.80
CA ALA A 96 -2.36 -4.57 -24.55
C ALA A 96 -1.70 -3.18 -24.27
N SER A 97 -1.07 -3.04 -23.11
CA SER A 97 -0.29 -1.84 -22.74
C SER A 97 1.15 -1.86 -23.25
N GLY A 98 1.52 -2.84 -24.08
CA GLY A 98 2.85 -2.94 -24.70
C GLY A 98 3.91 -3.65 -23.85
N VAL A 99 3.53 -4.34 -22.77
CA VAL A 99 4.46 -5.19 -22.03
C VAL A 99 4.82 -6.40 -22.89
N THR A 100 6.13 -6.62 -23.08
CA THR A 100 6.63 -7.74 -23.88
C THR A 100 6.34 -9.10 -23.23
N GLN A 101 6.39 -10.18 -24.01
CA GLN A 101 6.22 -11.55 -23.49
C GLN A 101 7.23 -11.83 -22.36
N GLU A 102 8.50 -11.48 -22.55
CA GLU A 102 9.54 -11.61 -21.51
C GLU A 102 9.19 -10.81 -20.24
N GLY A 103 8.64 -9.60 -20.39
CA GLY A 103 8.14 -8.80 -19.27
C GLY A 103 7.00 -9.48 -18.52
N MET A 104 6.06 -10.08 -19.24
CA MET A 104 4.96 -10.84 -18.63
C MET A 104 5.44 -12.11 -17.91
N ASP A 105 6.44 -12.80 -18.43
CA ASP A 105 6.99 -13.99 -17.79
C ASP A 105 7.74 -13.63 -16.52
N ARG A 106 8.49 -12.51 -16.49
CA ARG A 106 9.07 -11.95 -15.26
C ARG A 106 8.00 -11.57 -14.25
N MET A 107 6.88 -10.96 -14.68
CA MET A 107 5.77 -10.62 -13.78
C MET A 107 5.14 -11.87 -13.16
N ARG A 108 4.89 -12.92 -13.95
CA ARG A 108 4.36 -14.19 -13.42
C ARG A 108 5.29 -14.81 -12.40
N HIS A 109 6.58 -14.81 -12.68
CA HIS A 109 7.59 -15.31 -11.74
C HIS A 109 7.59 -14.51 -10.44
N ALA A 110 7.59 -13.19 -10.53
CA ALA A 110 7.56 -12.31 -9.36
C ALA A 110 6.28 -12.53 -8.52
N TYR A 111 5.10 -12.68 -9.14
CA TYR A 111 3.86 -12.93 -8.41
C TYR A 111 3.83 -14.29 -7.71
N ALA A 112 4.59 -15.25 -8.21
CA ALA A 112 4.69 -16.57 -7.59
C ALA A 112 5.71 -16.61 -6.42
N HIS A 113 6.71 -15.72 -6.39
CA HIS A 113 7.87 -15.88 -5.49
C HIS A 113 8.22 -14.61 -4.70
N ASP A 114 8.03 -13.41 -5.29
CA ASP A 114 8.56 -12.17 -4.74
C ASP A 114 7.46 -11.22 -4.23
N VAL A 115 6.19 -11.60 -4.43
CA VAL A 115 5.03 -10.78 -4.06
C VAL A 115 4.10 -11.58 -3.18
N GLY A 116 3.84 -11.08 -1.98
CA GLY A 116 2.87 -11.66 -1.05
C GLY A 116 1.44 -11.34 -1.47
N VAL A 117 0.93 -12.02 -2.50
CA VAL A 117 -0.49 -11.94 -2.87
C VAL A 117 -1.30 -12.68 -1.81
N LEU A 118 -2.10 -11.95 -1.07
CA LEU A 118 -2.92 -12.47 0.03
C LEU A 118 -4.40 -12.20 -0.23
N PRO A 119 -5.32 -12.99 0.36
CA PRO A 119 -6.73 -12.64 0.35
C PRO A 119 -6.98 -11.22 0.85
N PRO A 120 -7.87 -10.43 0.23
CA PRO A 120 -8.15 -9.04 0.63
C PRO A 120 -8.51 -8.90 2.11
N ALA A 121 -9.23 -9.88 2.66
CA ALA A 121 -9.58 -9.92 4.08
C ALA A 121 -8.35 -10.07 4.99
N ALA A 122 -7.32 -10.79 4.55
CA ALA A 122 -6.07 -10.95 5.30
C ALA A 122 -5.29 -9.63 5.34
N VAL A 123 -5.17 -8.93 4.20
CA VAL A 123 -4.53 -7.61 4.15
C VAL A 123 -5.27 -6.62 5.05
N ALA A 124 -6.60 -6.58 4.98
CA ALA A 124 -7.43 -5.72 5.84
C ALA A 124 -7.28 -6.08 7.32
N ALA A 125 -7.09 -7.36 7.67
CA ALA A 125 -6.82 -7.79 9.04
C ALA A 125 -5.46 -7.27 9.54
N MET A 126 -4.40 -7.37 8.73
CA MET A 126 -3.07 -6.85 9.06
C MET A 126 -3.08 -5.33 9.31
N ILE A 127 -3.82 -4.58 8.48
CA ILE A 127 -4.00 -3.14 8.67
C ILE A 127 -4.69 -2.86 10.01
N ARG A 128 -5.76 -3.57 10.36
CA ARG A 128 -6.43 -3.40 11.68
C ARG A 128 -5.52 -3.80 12.85
N GLU A 129 -4.79 -4.88 12.73
CA GLU A 129 -3.84 -5.34 13.75
C GLU A 129 -2.69 -4.35 13.98
N SER A 130 -2.36 -3.53 12.97
CA SER A 130 -1.35 -2.49 13.08
C SER A 130 -1.81 -1.25 13.86
N GLY A 131 -3.10 -1.14 14.22
CA GLY A 131 -3.65 -0.07 15.07
C GLY A 131 -4.82 0.70 14.46
N PHE A 132 -5.09 0.55 13.16
CA PHE A 132 -6.24 1.21 12.53
C PHE A 132 -7.56 0.62 13.02
N GLU A 133 -8.55 1.47 13.28
CA GLU A 133 -9.87 1.04 13.74
C GLU A 133 -10.64 0.28 12.65
N SER A 134 -10.49 0.70 11.42
CA SER A 134 -11.19 0.11 10.28
C SER A 134 -10.26 -0.07 9.08
N ALA A 135 -10.58 -1.02 8.22
CA ALA A 135 -9.96 -1.20 6.91
C ALA A 135 -11.06 -1.58 5.93
N VAL A 136 -11.40 -0.67 5.04
CA VAL A 136 -12.55 -0.77 4.14
C VAL A 136 -12.07 -0.86 2.71
N PRO A 137 -12.28 -1.98 2.00
CA PRO A 137 -12.08 -2.05 0.56
C PRO A 137 -13.05 -1.11 -0.14
N PHE A 138 -12.56 -0.24 -1.04
CA PHE A 138 -13.42 0.72 -1.73
C PHE A 138 -13.31 0.67 -3.26
N PHE A 139 -12.27 0.02 -3.78
CA PHE A 139 -12.09 -0.11 -5.23
C PHE A 139 -11.30 -1.36 -5.58
N GLN A 140 -11.63 -1.97 -6.73
CA GLN A 140 -10.89 -3.07 -7.32
C GLN A 140 -10.71 -2.87 -8.82
N ALA A 141 -9.49 -3.10 -9.32
CA ALA A 141 -9.18 -3.15 -10.74
C ALA A 141 -8.31 -4.37 -11.02
N GLY A 142 -8.91 -5.45 -11.53
CA GLY A 142 -8.24 -6.74 -11.71
C GLY A 142 -7.73 -7.29 -10.37
N LEU A 143 -6.45 -7.60 -10.27
CA LEU A 143 -5.80 -8.03 -9.03
C LEU A 143 -5.54 -6.90 -8.02
N ARG A 144 -5.61 -5.62 -8.44
CA ARG A 144 -5.40 -4.50 -7.53
C ARG A 144 -6.63 -4.30 -6.66
N LYS A 145 -6.44 -4.33 -5.36
CA LYS A 145 -7.45 -3.98 -4.36
C LYS A 145 -6.99 -2.73 -3.61
N HIS A 146 -7.89 -1.76 -3.47
CA HIS A 146 -7.67 -0.53 -2.73
C HIS A 146 -8.43 -0.60 -1.42
N CYS A 147 -7.75 -0.27 -0.34
CA CYS A 147 -8.30 -0.23 1.00
C CYS A 147 -8.04 1.15 1.62
N SER A 148 -9.03 1.73 2.27
CA SER A 148 -8.85 2.87 3.15
C SER A 148 -8.95 2.42 4.59
N ALA A 149 -8.11 2.98 5.45
CA ALA A 149 -8.12 2.74 6.87
C ALA A 149 -8.07 4.08 7.61
N ALA A 150 -8.79 4.17 8.71
CA ALA A 150 -8.84 5.37 9.54
C ALA A 150 -8.41 5.04 10.98
N GLU A 151 -7.71 5.98 11.60
CA GLU A 151 -7.48 5.98 13.04
C GLU A 151 -8.76 6.45 13.76
N SER A 152 -9.00 5.91 14.97
CA SER A 152 -10.12 6.33 15.80
C SER A 152 -9.99 7.79 16.23
N SER A 153 -11.01 8.59 16.00
CA SER A 153 -11.10 9.97 16.49
C SER A 153 -11.23 10.07 18.03
N ARG A 154 -11.36 8.94 18.75
CA ARG A 154 -11.57 8.92 20.21
C ARG A 154 -10.37 9.37 21.04
N ARG A 155 -9.16 9.47 20.47
CA ARG A 155 -7.99 10.01 21.19
C ARG A 155 -8.11 11.51 21.52
N TRP A 156 -8.95 12.25 20.80
CA TRP A 156 -9.12 13.69 21.03
C TRP A 156 -9.86 14.07 22.32
N GLN A 157 -10.62 13.14 22.92
CA GLN A 157 -11.45 13.44 24.11
C GLN A 157 -10.69 13.40 25.44
N HIS A 158 -9.43 12.91 25.47
CA HIS A 158 -8.67 12.77 26.70
C HIS A 158 -7.49 13.73 26.89
N SER A 159 -7.24 14.65 25.92
CA SER A 159 -6.13 15.61 26.01
C SER A 159 -6.54 17.01 26.48
N HIS A 160 -7.80 17.24 26.80
CA HIS A 160 -8.32 18.54 27.25
C HIS A 160 -9.21 18.44 28.50
N ALA A 161 -8.91 17.50 29.40
CA ALA A 161 -9.51 17.45 30.74
C ALA A 161 -8.45 17.75 31.80
#